data_ed25e95f66415f6940d8b130a144852d
#
_entry.id   ed25e95f66415f6940d8b130a144852d
#
_cell.length_a   1.000
_cell.length_b   1.000
_cell.length_c   1.000
_cell.angle_alpha   90.00
_cell.angle_beta   90.00
_cell.angle_gamma   90.00
#
_symmetry.space_group_name_H-M   'P 1'
#
loop_
_entity.id
_entity.type
_entity.pdbx_description
1 polymer ?
#
loop_
_entity_poly.entity_id
_entity_poly.type
_entity_poly.pdbx_seq_one_letter_code
_entity_poly.pdbx_strand_id
1 'polypeptide(L)'
;ELKNVEVKATKGIKSKFRIDNTDIIGQGQLVRAACCNLGESFTTNPSVDVSYSDAATGAKQIKLLGLSGTYVQMLTENIPNLRGASLPYSLGYVPGPWMQSIQVSKGASSVKNGYESTTGQINIEFLKPQGTDGVRANAYLDNELKTEVNLDGSIHLTDRLSTATLLHFENRQMDHDGNDDGFMDMPKLRQYNIMHRWAYVSPRWISQLMVRALHDERKGGQSLKHTNTDSAELPYSTSVKTNRYEMQWKNGFTLNSDHNTSVALMMHGSWHDADNIFGMTRYDVTQKNGYAQLMFETDINEHNNISVGASLNHDYYDERFN
;
A
#
# COMPACT_ATOMS: atom_id res chain seq x y z
N GLU A 1 36.86 -1.52 -20.52
CA GLU A 1 35.58 -1.17 -21.14
C GLU A 1 34.51 -2.14 -20.63
N LEU A 2 33.66 -1.68 -19.71
CA LEU A 2 32.51 -2.42 -19.22
C LEU A 2 31.37 -2.27 -20.24
N LYS A 3 30.95 -3.37 -20.87
CA LYS A 3 29.79 -3.41 -21.75
C LYS A 3 28.53 -3.13 -20.93
N ASN A 4 27.76 -2.13 -21.34
CA ASN A 4 26.43 -1.87 -20.82
C ASN A 4 25.57 -3.13 -20.95
N VAL A 5 25.14 -3.68 -19.83
CA VAL A 5 24.12 -4.74 -19.79
C VAL A 5 22.75 -4.05 -19.86
N GLU A 6 22.16 -4.01 -21.04
CA GLU A 6 20.74 -3.65 -21.16
C GLU A 6 19.88 -4.77 -20.55
N VAL A 7 19.34 -4.51 -19.36
CA VAL A 7 18.27 -5.35 -18.81
C VAL A 7 16.98 -4.99 -19.53
N LYS A 8 16.66 -5.69 -20.61
CA LYS A 8 15.33 -5.62 -21.22
C LYS A 8 14.32 -6.26 -20.26
N ALA A 9 13.46 -5.42 -19.65
CA ALA A 9 12.31 -5.89 -18.93
C ALA A 9 11.38 -6.66 -19.88
N THR A 10 11.48 -7.97 -19.88
CA THR A 10 10.59 -8.85 -20.63
C THR A 10 9.22 -8.88 -19.94
N LYS A 11 8.15 -8.70 -20.72
CA LYS A 11 6.74 -8.94 -20.34
C LYS A 11 6.64 -10.11 -19.38
N GLY A 12 5.88 -9.92 -18.27
CA GLY A 12 5.59 -10.88 -17.21
C GLY A 12 5.95 -12.34 -17.50
N ILE A 13 7.20 -12.69 -17.31
CA ILE A 13 7.64 -14.07 -17.48
C ILE A 13 7.23 -14.80 -16.22
N LYS A 14 6.21 -15.65 -16.32
CA LYS A 14 6.04 -16.74 -15.37
C LYS A 14 7.34 -17.54 -15.40
N SER A 15 8.15 -17.40 -14.37
CA SER A 15 9.32 -18.27 -14.23
C SER A 15 8.81 -19.71 -14.14
N LYS A 16 9.10 -20.53 -15.13
CA LYS A 16 8.74 -21.96 -15.15
C LYS A 16 9.35 -22.74 -13.98
N PHE A 17 10.26 -22.14 -13.24
CA PHE A 17 10.98 -22.73 -12.12
C PHE A 17 10.56 -22.17 -10.74
N ARG A 18 9.64 -21.19 -10.67
CA ARG A 18 9.04 -20.79 -9.40
C ARG A 18 7.83 -21.66 -9.12
N ILE A 19 7.90 -22.35 -8.00
CA ILE A 19 6.80 -23.15 -7.43
C ILE A 19 5.64 -22.25 -6.97
N ASP A 20 5.90 -20.95 -6.81
CA ASP A 20 4.94 -19.98 -6.32
C ASP A 20 4.06 -19.47 -7.47
N ASN A 21 2.74 -19.57 -7.26
CA ASN A 21 1.74 -19.01 -8.18
C ASN A 21 1.65 -17.48 -7.99
N THR A 22 2.78 -16.77 -8.25
CA THR A 22 2.93 -15.33 -8.05
C THR A 22 2.93 -14.58 -9.37
N ASP A 23 1.98 -13.67 -9.52
CA ASP A 23 1.92 -12.72 -10.63
C ASP A 23 2.62 -11.41 -10.21
N ILE A 24 3.43 -10.83 -11.08
CA ILE A 24 4.11 -9.55 -10.82
C ILE A 24 3.58 -8.50 -11.78
N ILE A 25 3.01 -7.43 -11.23
CA ILE A 25 2.61 -6.22 -11.95
C ILE A 25 3.76 -5.23 -11.80
N GLY A 26 4.53 -5.04 -12.86
CA GLY A 26 5.69 -4.14 -12.85
C GLY A 26 5.32 -2.70 -13.19
N GLN A 27 6.26 -1.77 -12.95
CA GLN A 27 6.07 -0.33 -13.16
C GLN A 27 5.55 0.02 -14.57
N GLY A 28 6.04 -0.64 -15.61
CA GLY A 28 5.55 -0.40 -16.98
C GLY A 28 4.08 -0.77 -17.21
N GLN A 29 3.51 -1.70 -16.44
CA GLN A 29 2.08 -2.01 -16.46
C GLN A 29 1.29 -1.00 -15.64
N LEU A 30 1.80 -0.60 -14.47
CA LEU A 30 1.20 0.41 -13.61
C LEU A 30 1.07 1.76 -14.32
N VAL A 31 2.12 2.19 -15.01
CA VAL A 31 2.11 3.44 -15.80
C VAL A 31 1.12 3.36 -16.95
N ARG A 32 1.04 2.22 -17.67
CA ARG A 32 0.08 2.05 -18.78
C ARG A 32 -1.37 2.02 -18.32
N ALA A 33 -1.63 1.48 -17.14
CA ALA A 33 -2.97 1.49 -16.55
C ALA A 33 -3.37 2.86 -16.00
N ALA A 34 -2.45 3.85 -16.01
CA ALA A 34 -2.64 5.20 -15.45
C ALA A 34 -3.25 5.17 -14.04
N CYS A 35 -2.78 4.23 -13.22
CA CYS A 35 -3.37 3.96 -11.91
C CYS A 35 -3.13 5.11 -10.95
N CYS A 36 -4.20 5.67 -10.41
CA CYS A 36 -4.13 6.71 -9.38
C CYS A 36 -3.79 6.13 -8.00
N ASN A 37 -4.28 4.93 -7.71
CA ASN A 37 -4.05 4.25 -6.43
C ASN A 37 -3.96 2.72 -6.59
N LEU A 38 -3.63 2.03 -5.50
CA LEU A 38 -3.48 0.57 -5.48
C LEU A 38 -4.74 -0.15 -5.96
N GLY A 39 -5.94 0.31 -5.60
CA GLY A 39 -7.20 -0.32 -6.02
C GLY A 39 -7.36 -0.35 -7.54
N GLU A 40 -6.94 0.68 -8.24
CA GLU A 40 -7.03 0.78 -9.69
C GLU A 40 -5.94 -0.02 -10.41
N SER A 41 -4.88 -0.38 -9.70
CA SER A 41 -3.73 -1.10 -10.26
C SER A 41 -4.05 -2.54 -10.69
N PHE A 42 -5.16 -3.09 -10.22
CA PHE A 42 -5.57 -4.46 -10.52
C PHE A 42 -6.48 -4.60 -11.73
N THR A 43 -6.90 -3.50 -12.36
CA THR A 43 -7.80 -3.51 -13.54
C THR A 43 -7.29 -4.36 -14.70
N THR A 44 -5.97 -4.53 -14.81
CA THR A 44 -5.32 -5.36 -15.82
C THR A 44 -4.96 -6.77 -15.36
N ASN A 45 -5.24 -7.11 -14.09
CA ASN A 45 -4.94 -8.42 -13.53
C ASN A 45 -6.23 -9.21 -13.28
N PRO A 46 -6.53 -10.25 -14.09
CA PRO A 46 -7.78 -11.01 -13.98
C PRO A 46 -7.88 -11.87 -12.71
N SER A 47 -6.81 -11.92 -11.91
CA SER A 47 -6.77 -12.75 -10.70
C SER A 47 -7.25 -12.01 -9.46
N VAL A 48 -7.31 -10.67 -9.52
CA VAL A 48 -7.71 -9.81 -8.42
C VAL A 48 -8.91 -9.00 -8.85
N ASP A 49 -10.02 -9.19 -8.17
CA ASP A 49 -11.19 -8.35 -8.33
C ASP A 49 -11.22 -7.28 -7.24
N VAL A 50 -11.46 -6.03 -7.64
CA VAL A 50 -11.59 -4.89 -6.73
C VAL A 50 -12.98 -4.30 -6.91
N SER A 51 -13.74 -4.26 -5.83
CA SER A 51 -15.09 -3.70 -5.81
C SER A 51 -15.26 -2.72 -4.66
N TYR A 52 -16.22 -1.81 -4.78
CA TYR A 52 -16.63 -1.00 -3.65
C TYR A 52 -17.37 -1.88 -2.64
N SER A 53 -17.00 -1.81 -1.38
CA SER A 53 -17.72 -2.40 -0.26
C SER A 53 -18.76 -1.44 0.29
N ASP A 54 -18.52 -0.13 0.13
CA ASP A 54 -19.45 0.94 0.46
C ASP A 54 -19.21 2.13 -0.47
N ALA A 55 -20.22 2.48 -1.26
CA ALA A 55 -20.16 3.58 -2.23
C ALA A 55 -20.15 4.96 -1.53
N ALA A 56 -20.92 5.13 -0.46
CA ALA A 56 -21.07 6.41 0.22
C ALA A 56 -19.74 6.92 0.81
N THR A 57 -18.88 6.05 1.26
CA THR A 57 -17.56 6.40 1.82
C THR A 57 -16.41 6.10 0.85
N GLY A 58 -16.68 5.41 -0.26
CA GLY A 58 -15.68 4.98 -1.22
C GLY A 58 -14.77 3.87 -0.69
N ALA A 59 -15.23 3.10 0.32
CA ALA A 59 -14.50 1.94 0.80
C ALA A 59 -14.43 0.86 -0.28
N LYS A 60 -13.22 0.31 -0.49
CA LYS A 60 -12.96 -0.71 -1.50
C LYS A 60 -12.50 -1.99 -0.83
N GLN A 61 -12.82 -3.12 -1.44
CA GLN A 61 -12.33 -4.43 -1.03
C GLN A 61 -11.69 -5.17 -2.20
N ILE A 62 -10.67 -5.93 -1.88
CA ILE A 62 -10.08 -6.90 -2.80
C ILE A 62 -10.79 -8.23 -2.63
N LYS A 63 -11.03 -8.93 -3.74
CA LYS A 63 -11.41 -10.35 -3.75
C LYS A 63 -10.32 -11.13 -4.46
N LEU A 64 -9.83 -12.18 -3.81
CA LEU A 64 -8.87 -13.10 -4.36
C LEU A 64 -9.42 -14.52 -4.24
N LEU A 65 -9.45 -15.25 -5.34
CA LEU A 65 -10.11 -16.58 -5.42
C LEU A 65 -11.59 -16.56 -4.98
N GLY A 66 -12.28 -15.44 -5.19
CA GLY A 66 -13.70 -15.27 -4.86
C GLY A 66 -14.00 -14.92 -3.40
N LEU A 67 -12.99 -14.84 -2.52
CA LEU A 67 -13.16 -14.46 -1.12
C LEU A 67 -12.76 -13.01 -0.87
N SER A 68 -13.41 -12.38 0.10
CA SER A 68 -13.22 -10.94 0.43
C SER A 68 -11.85 -10.63 1.05
N GLY A 69 -11.52 -9.35 1.09
CA GLY A 69 -10.21 -8.82 1.45
C GLY A 69 -9.69 -9.17 2.83
N THR A 70 -10.55 -9.54 3.79
CA THR A 70 -10.14 -9.99 5.13
C THR A 70 -9.34 -11.30 5.11
N TYR A 71 -9.44 -12.09 4.03
CA TYR A 71 -8.71 -13.33 3.82
C TYR A 71 -7.45 -13.16 2.96
N VAL A 72 -7.20 -11.94 2.47
CA VAL A 72 -6.01 -11.58 1.69
C VAL A 72 -5.04 -10.84 2.59
N GLN A 73 -3.83 -11.35 2.71
CA GLN A 73 -2.79 -10.67 3.47
C GLN A 73 -2.18 -9.53 2.64
N MET A 74 -2.23 -8.32 3.20
CA MET A 74 -1.57 -7.16 2.61
C MET A 74 -0.18 -6.98 3.20
N LEU A 75 0.81 -6.84 2.32
CA LEU A 75 2.21 -6.63 2.69
C LEU A 75 2.73 -5.33 2.06
N THR A 76 3.59 -4.66 2.76
CA THR A 76 4.43 -3.59 2.25
C THR A 76 5.88 -4.03 2.39
N GLU A 77 6.53 -4.29 1.25
CA GLU A 77 7.92 -4.74 1.20
C GLU A 77 8.18 -5.96 2.11
N ASN A 78 7.30 -6.97 1.99
CA ASN A 78 7.29 -8.23 2.73
C ASN A 78 7.00 -8.12 4.25
N ILE A 79 6.48 -6.99 4.70
CA ILE A 79 6.03 -6.80 6.09
C ILE A 79 4.50 -6.65 6.12
N PRO A 80 3.77 -7.37 6.98
CA PRO A 80 2.33 -7.22 7.15
C PRO A 80 1.95 -5.76 7.44
N ASN A 81 1.04 -5.22 6.65
CA ASN A 81 0.60 -3.81 6.75
C ASN A 81 -0.81 -3.65 6.18
N LEU A 82 -1.42 -2.47 6.33
CA LEU A 82 -2.73 -2.10 5.78
C LEU A 82 -3.83 -3.08 6.20
N ARG A 83 -3.89 -3.39 7.49
CA ARG A 83 -4.79 -4.36 8.13
C ARG A 83 -5.62 -3.72 9.24
N GLY A 84 -6.63 -4.45 9.75
CA GLY A 84 -7.48 -3.96 10.83
C GLY A 84 -8.30 -2.74 10.45
N ALA A 85 -8.28 -1.70 11.28
CA ALA A 85 -9.05 -0.48 11.10
C ALA A 85 -8.72 0.27 9.79
N SER A 86 -7.52 0.11 9.25
CA SER A 86 -7.12 0.75 7.99
C SER A 86 -7.65 0.03 6.75
N LEU A 87 -8.10 -1.23 6.85
CA LEU A 87 -8.42 -2.08 5.71
C LEU A 87 -9.45 -1.48 4.74
N PRO A 88 -10.58 -0.89 5.18
CA PRO A 88 -11.63 -0.41 4.28
C PRO A 88 -11.15 0.63 3.26
N TYR A 89 -10.18 1.48 3.64
CA TYR A 89 -9.68 2.57 2.79
C TYR A 89 -8.24 2.37 2.34
N SER A 90 -7.61 1.26 2.74
CA SER A 90 -6.19 0.97 2.53
C SER A 90 -5.74 1.02 1.07
N LEU A 91 -6.62 0.62 0.14
CA LEU A 91 -6.35 0.64 -1.28
C LEU A 91 -6.21 2.06 -1.84
N GLY A 92 -6.89 3.04 -1.22
CA GLY A 92 -6.75 4.45 -1.55
C GLY A 92 -5.53 5.12 -0.91
N TYR A 93 -4.93 4.50 0.12
CA TYR A 93 -3.79 5.10 0.81
C TYR A 93 -2.47 4.96 0.05
N VAL A 94 -2.40 4.09 -0.94
CA VAL A 94 -1.18 3.82 -1.72
C VAL A 94 -1.26 4.47 -3.09
N PRO A 95 -0.56 5.60 -3.31
CA PRO A 95 -0.54 6.25 -4.62
C PRO A 95 0.09 5.37 -5.70
N GLY A 96 -0.51 5.34 -6.87
CA GLY A 96 -0.04 4.58 -8.03
C GLY A 96 1.41 4.87 -8.42
N PRO A 97 1.78 6.16 -8.58
CA PRO A 97 3.13 6.55 -8.95
C PRO A 97 4.23 6.16 -7.95
N TRP A 98 3.88 5.85 -6.69
CA TRP A 98 4.85 5.42 -5.68
C TRP A 98 5.26 3.95 -5.80
N MET A 99 4.47 3.15 -6.53
CA MET A 99 4.68 1.71 -6.64
C MET A 99 5.72 1.37 -7.70
N GLN A 100 6.69 0.58 -7.32
CA GLN A 100 7.65 -0.03 -8.24
C GLN A 100 7.09 -1.33 -8.84
N SER A 101 6.43 -2.13 -8.00
CA SER A 101 5.75 -3.35 -8.41
C SER A 101 4.74 -3.80 -7.36
N ILE A 102 3.79 -4.64 -7.81
CA ILE A 102 2.87 -5.37 -6.95
C ILE A 102 3.08 -6.85 -7.24
N GLN A 103 3.20 -7.65 -6.20
CA GLN A 103 3.31 -9.11 -6.29
C GLN A 103 2.03 -9.72 -5.72
N VAL A 104 1.36 -10.53 -6.52
CA VAL A 104 0.12 -11.21 -6.16
C VAL A 104 0.39 -12.70 -6.09
N SER A 105 0.40 -13.28 -4.91
CA SER A 105 0.54 -14.72 -4.67
C SER A 105 -0.82 -15.30 -4.30
N LYS A 106 -1.21 -16.38 -4.98
CA LYS A 106 -2.50 -17.04 -4.80
C LYS A 106 -2.38 -18.29 -3.94
N GLY A 107 -3.35 -18.50 -3.06
CA GLY A 107 -3.36 -19.60 -2.11
C GLY A 107 -2.58 -19.29 -0.83
N ALA A 108 -2.50 -20.26 0.07
CA ALA A 108 -1.72 -20.12 1.30
C ALA A 108 -0.26 -19.80 0.96
N SER A 109 0.24 -18.69 1.50
CA SER A 109 1.58 -18.24 1.20
C SER A 109 2.61 -18.71 2.24
N SER A 110 3.87 -18.34 2.04
CA SER A 110 4.96 -18.71 2.93
C SER A 110 4.73 -18.14 4.35
N VAL A 111 4.90 -18.97 5.36
CA VAL A 111 4.87 -18.58 6.78
C VAL A 111 5.93 -17.53 7.14
N LYS A 112 6.93 -17.32 6.28
CA LYS A 112 7.93 -16.25 6.44
C LYS A 112 7.30 -14.86 6.55
N ASN A 113 6.14 -14.64 5.88
CA ASN A 113 5.46 -13.35 5.84
C ASN A 113 4.28 -13.25 6.83
N GLY A 114 4.12 -14.23 7.73
CA GLY A 114 3.02 -14.29 8.69
C GLY A 114 1.99 -15.36 8.34
N TYR A 115 0.89 -15.38 9.10
CA TYR A 115 -0.12 -16.46 9.08
C TYR A 115 -1.47 -16.04 8.48
N GLU A 116 -1.63 -14.78 8.09
CA GLU A 116 -2.95 -14.23 7.70
C GLU A 116 -3.33 -14.53 6.24
N SER A 117 -2.43 -15.10 5.45
CA SER A 117 -2.68 -15.41 4.04
C SER A 117 -3.51 -16.68 3.89
N THR A 118 -4.83 -16.54 3.82
CA THR A 118 -5.75 -17.67 3.57
C THR A 118 -5.97 -17.89 2.08
N THR A 119 -6.31 -16.83 1.32
CA THR A 119 -6.55 -16.90 -0.12
C THR A 119 -5.37 -16.45 -0.94
N GLY A 120 -4.45 -15.72 -0.32
CA GLY A 120 -3.24 -15.22 -0.93
C GLY A 120 -2.69 -13.99 -0.24
N GLN A 121 -1.63 -13.46 -0.82
CA GLN A 121 -1.01 -12.23 -0.34
C GLN A 121 -0.75 -11.26 -1.49
N ILE A 122 -0.82 -9.99 -1.18
CA ILE A 122 -0.47 -8.89 -2.08
C ILE A 122 0.65 -8.11 -1.43
N ASN A 123 1.84 -8.13 -2.05
CA ASN A 123 3.00 -7.38 -1.60
C ASN A 123 3.25 -6.18 -2.49
N ILE A 124 3.38 -5.02 -1.89
CA ILE A 124 3.61 -3.74 -2.55
C ILE A 124 5.08 -3.35 -2.36
N GLU A 125 5.78 -3.16 -3.45
CA GLU A 125 7.14 -2.62 -3.45
C GLU A 125 7.08 -1.14 -3.85
N PHE A 126 7.57 -0.26 -2.99
CA PHE A 126 7.70 1.16 -3.29
C PHE A 126 9.00 1.47 -4.02
N LEU A 127 9.04 2.62 -4.69
CA LEU A 127 10.24 3.18 -5.30
C LEU A 127 11.39 3.23 -4.29
N LYS A 128 12.55 2.73 -4.70
CA LYS A 128 13.74 2.63 -3.84
C LYS A 128 14.65 3.84 -4.04
N PRO A 129 15.31 4.35 -2.96
CA PRO A 129 16.26 5.46 -3.07
C PRO A 129 17.46 5.19 -3.97
N GLN A 130 17.82 3.91 -4.15
CA GLN A 130 19.01 3.49 -4.92
C GLN A 130 18.78 3.45 -6.44
N GLY A 131 17.57 3.74 -6.92
CA GLY A 131 17.21 3.55 -8.34
C GLY A 131 17.95 4.52 -9.25
N THR A 132 17.49 5.74 -9.33
CA THR A 132 18.06 6.80 -10.19
C THR A 132 17.94 8.12 -9.47
N ASP A 133 19.01 8.91 -9.50
CA ASP A 133 18.94 10.30 -9.05
C ASP A 133 18.01 11.09 -9.96
N GLY A 134 17.24 11.97 -9.36
CA GLY A 134 16.36 12.86 -10.09
C GLY A 134 15.06 13.15 -9.38
N VAL A 135 14.29 14.01 -10.01
CA VAL A 135 12.96 14.42 -9.55
C VAL A 135 11.96 14.06 -10.64
N ARG A 136 10.85 13.45 -10.23
CA ARG A 136 9.72 13.17 -11.12
C ARG A 136 8.48 13.85 -10.57
N ALA A 137 7.69 14.41 -11.46
CA ALA A 137 6.39 14.98 -11.16
C ALA A 137 5.34 14.31 -12.05
N ASN A 138 4.19 14.01 -11.46
CA ASN A 138 3.01 13.51 -12.15
C ASN A 138 1.80 14.31 -11.69
N ALA A 139 0.95 14.72 -12.63
CA ALA A 139 -0.31 15.38 -12.35
C ALA A 139 -1.42 14.72 -13.14
N TYR A 140 -2.56 14.54 -12.49
CA TYR A 140 -3.77 13.98 -13.08
C TYR A 140 -4.96 14.92 -12.81
N LEU A 141 -5.79 15.09 -13.80
CA LEU A 141 -7.05 15.83 -13.72
C LEU A 141 -8.09 15.13 -14.59
N ASP A 142 -9.28 14.93 -14.05
CA ASP A 142 -10.40 14.38 -14.82
C ASP A 142 -11.57 15.40 -14.99
N ASN A 143 -12.63 14.95 -15.65
CA ASN A 143 -13.83 15.75 -15.92
C ASN A 143 -14.67 16.04 -14.67
N GLU A 144 -14.44 15.32 -13.57
CA GLU A 144 -15.07 15.57 -12.26
C GLU A 144 -14.20 16.48 -11.37
N LEU A 145 -13.17 17.11 -11.96
CA LEU A 145 -12.20 17.96 -11.27
C LEU A 145 -11.46 17.24 -10.13
N LYS A 146 -11.37 15.90 -10.21
CA LYS A 146 -10.44 15.16 -9.38
C LYS A 146 -9.03 15.56 -9.79
N THR A 147 -8.28 16.06 -8.84
CA THR A 147 -6.90 16.51 -9.06
C THR A 147 -5.97 15.66 -8.22
N GLU A 148 -4.94 15.11 -8.83
CA GLU A 148 -3.84 14.46 -8.14
C GLU A 148 -2.51 15.07 -8.54
N VAL A 149 -1.62 15.23 -7.57
CA VAL A 149 -0.24 15.66 -7.78
C VAL A 149 0.69 14.74 -7.03
N ASN A 150 1.63 14.16 -7.75
CA ASN A 150 2.68 13.34 -7.18
C ASN A 150 4.03 13.97 -7.51
N LEU A 151 4.90 14.05 -6.49
CA LEU A 151 6.27 14.49 -6.64
C LEU A 151 7.16 13.51 -5.91
N ASP A 152 8.13 12.95 -6.59
CA ASP A 152 9.14 12.10 -5.97
C ASP A 152 10.55 12.52 -6.40
N GLY A 153 11.48 12.39 -5.48
CA GLY A 153 12.88 12.70 -5.73
C GLY A 153 13.79 11.79 -4.93
N SER A 154 14.87 11.36 -5.56
CA SER A 154 15.93 10.58 -4.93
C SER A 154 17.31 11.15 -5.25
N ILE A 155 18.23 10.97 -4.29
CA ILE A 155 19.61 11.47 -4.38
C ILE A 155 20.55 10.54 -3.63
N HIS A 156 21.71 10.30 -4.22
CA HIS A 156 22.83 9.65 -3.55
C HIS A 156 23.60 10.68 -2.72
N LEU A 157 23.57 10.51 -1.40
CA LEU A 157 24.34 11.37 -0.47
C LEU A 157 25.81 10.94 -0.42
N THR A 158 26.05 9.64 -0.56
CA THR A 158 27.38 9.02 -0.67
C THR A 158 27.26 7.78 -1.55
N ASP A 159 28.41 7.14 -1.88
CA ASP A 159 28.41 5.87 -2.63
C ASP A 159 27.59 4.73 -1.96
N ARG A 160 27.27 4.87 -0.67
CA ARG A 160 26.55 3.85 0.11
C ARG A 160 25.24 4.31 0.69
N LEU A 161 24.99 5.62 0.75
CA LEU A 161 23.79 6.18 1.37
C LEU A 161 23.00 6.98 0.35
N SER A 162 21.76 6.55 0.15
CA SER A 162 20.78 7.20 -0.72
C SER A 162 19.54 7.58 0.07
N THR A 163 18.86 8.63 -0.35
CA THR A 163 17.59 9.05 0.23
C THR A 163 16.57 9.37 -0.85
N ALA A 164 15.29 9.22 -0.54
CA ALA A 164 14.18 9.58 -1.42
C ALA A 164 13.01 10.15 -0.62
N THR A 165 12.32 11.12 -1.22
CA THR A 165 11.07 11.68 -0.70
C THR A 165 9.99 11.50 -1.75
N LEU A 166 8.82 11.04 -1.34
CA LEU A 166 7.65 10.86 -2.17
C LEU A 166 6.50 11.67 -1.55
N LEU A 167 5.88 12.53 -2.34
CA LEU A 167 4.77 13.39 -1.96
C LEU A 167 3.57 13.07 -2.83
N HIS A 168 2.39 13.03 -2.22
CA HIS A 168 1.12 12.85 -2.92
C HIS A 168 0.05 13.76 -2.33
N PHE A 169 -0.69 14.38 -3.21
CA PHE A 169 -1.88 15.15 -2.91
C PHE A 169 -3.00 14.70 -3.84
N GLU A 170 -4.18 14.42 -3.26
CA GLU A 170 -5.41 14.13 -4.01
C GLU A 170 -6.55 15.00 -3.48
N ASN A 171 -7.34 15.57 -4.40
CA ASN A 171 -8.49 16.38 -4.07
C ASN A 171 -9.63 16.15 -5.06
N ARG A 172 -10.82 15.82 -4.55
CA ARG A 172 -12.08 15.74 -5.29
C ARG A 172 -13.16 16.35 -4.43
N GLN A 173 -13.71 17.49 -4.85
CA GLN A 173 -14.69 18.25 -4.06
C GLN A 173 -16.03 18.42 -4.76
N MET A 174 -16.17 17.95 -6.01
CA MET A 174 -17.43 18.03 -6.74
C MET A 174 -18.47 17.13 -6.07
N ASP A 175 -19.67 17.65 -5.98
CA ASP A 175 -20.88 16.92 -5.64
C ASP A 175 -21.46 16.40 -6.96
N HIS A 176 -21.22 15.12 -7.27
CA HIS A 176 -21.66 14.46 -8.48
C HIS A 176 -22.73 13.43 -8.14
N ASP A 177 -23.89 13.61 -8.76
CA ASP A 177 -25.03 12.71 -8.74
C ASP A 177 -25.46 12.57 -10.20
N GLY A 178 -24.96 11.52 -10.87
CA GLY A 178 -25.14 11.31 -12.30
C GLY A 178 -26.40 10.53 -12.65
N ASN A 179 -26.99 9.87 -11.67
CA ASN A 179 -28.23 9.09 -11.82
C ASN A 179 -29.47 9.79 -11.23
N ASP A 180 -29.29 11.00 -10.65
CA ASP A 180 -30.33 11.81 -10.03
C ASP A 180 -31.11 11.10 -8.90
N ASP A 181 -30.45 10.22 -8.15
CA ASP A 181 -31.06 9.52 -7.01
C ASP A 181 -30.99 10.29 -5.69
N GLY A 182 -30.35 11.46 -5.70
CA GLY A 182 -30.18 12.32 -4.54
C GLY A 182 -28.99 11.96 -3.65
N PHE A 183 -28.14 11.01 -4.07
CA PHE A 183 -26.91 10.64 -3.38
C PHE A 183 -25.69 10.96 -4.24
N MET A 184 -24.58 11.26 -3.59
CA MET A 184 -23.30 11.40 -4.30
C MET A 184 -22.82 10.03 -4.79
N ASP A 185 -22.51 9.92 -6.10
CA ASP A 185 -21.96 8.70 -6.71
C ASP A 185 -20.59 8.33 -6.12
N MET A 186 -19.82 9.33 -5.73
CA MET A 186 -18.50 9.17 -5.12
C MET A 186 -18.31 10.20 -4.00
N PRO A 187 -17.66 9.81 -2.89
CA PRO A 187 -17.41 10.76 -1.80
C PRO A 187 -16.44 11.86 -2.24
N LYS A 188 -16.61 13.05 -1.68
CA LYS A 188 -15.58 14.09 -1.70
C LYS A 188 -14.37 13.55 -0.96
N LEU A 189 -13.18 13.82 -1.50
CA LEU A 189 -11.91 13.29 -0.98
C LEU A 189 -10.89 14.40 -0.91
N ARG A 190 -10.11 14.40 0.17
CA ARG A 190 -8.87 15.18 0.29
C ARG A 190 -7.83 14.32 0.98
N GLN A 191 -6.70 14.10 0.32
CA GLN A 191 -5.62 13.29 0.87
C GLN A 191 -4.27 14.02 0.75
N TYR A 192 -3.48 13.93 1.81
CA TYR A 192 -2.07 14.33 1.86
C TYR A 192 -1.26 13.12 2.31
N ASN A 193 -0.20 12.80 1.61
CA ASN A 193 0.62 11.65 1.91
C ASN A 193 2.08 11.99 1.63
N ILE A 194 2.94 11.73 2.61
CA ILE A 194 4.37 11.93 2.52
C ILE A 194 5.10 10.68 2.98
N MET A 195 6.09 10.26 2.22
CA MET A 195 7.00 9.18 2.59
C MET A 195 8.43 9.64 2.41
N HIS A 196 9.25 9.40 3.40
CA HIS A 196 10.69 9.63 3.30
C HIS A 196 11.46 8.37 3.60
N ARG A 197 12.51 8.12 2.82
CA ARG A 197 13.25 6.86 2.84
C ARG A 197 14.75 7.10 2.86
N TRP A 198 15.47 6.25 3.58
CA TRP A 198 16.91 6.12 3.54
C TRP A 198 17.30 4.69 3.20
N ALA A 199 18.36 4.53 2.44
CA ALA A 199 18.95 3.24 2.14
C ALA A 199 20.46 3.33 2.25
N TYR A 200 21.01 2.52 3.12
CA TYR A 200 22.45 2.28 3.22
C TYR A 200 22.77 0.91 2.66
N VAL A 201 23.71 0.84 1.74
CA VAL A 201 24.10 -0.40 1.08
C VAL A 201 25.62 -0.55 1.15
N SER A 202 26.08 -1.63 1.75
CA SER A 202 27.46 -2.03 1.75
C SER A 202 27.59 -3.55 1.50
N PRO A 203 28.76 -4.09 1.22
CA PRO A 203 28.91 -5.52 0.92
C PRO A 203 28.41 -6.48 2.00
N ARG A 204 28.41 -6.05 3.26
CA ARG A 204 28.00 -6.90 4.39
C ARG A 204 26.78 -6.39 5.13
N TRP A 205 26.35 -5.15 4.90
CA TRP A 205 25.22 -4.55 5.61
C TRP A 205 24.35 -3.73 4.68
N ILE A 206 23.07 -4.06 4.68
CA ILE A 206 22.00 -3.30 4.01
C ILE A 206 21.04 -2.82 5.07
N SER A 207 20.76 -1.53 5.11
CA SER A 207 19.77 -0.94 6.01
C SER A 207 18.82 -0.05 5.22
N GLN A 208 17.52 -0.22 5.44
CA GLN A 208 16.48 0.59 4.81
C GLN A 208 15.54 1.09 5.89
N LEU A 209 15.39 2.42 5.98
CA LEU A 209 14.43 3.08 6.86
C LEU A 209 13.41 3.81 6.01
N MET A 210 12.14 3.71 6.38
CA MET A 210 11.02 4.43 5.80
C MET A 210 10.19 5.04 6.91
N VAL A 211 9.81 6.30 6.76
CA VAL A 211 8.80 6.97 7.58
C VAL A 211 7.72 7.52 6.67
N ARG A 212 6.47 7.47 7.11
CA ARG A 212 5.32 7.90 6.32
C ARG A 212 4.28 8.58 7.20
N ALA A 213 3.65 9.63 6.68
CA ALA A 213 2.49 10.28 7.26
C ALA A 213 1.39 10.44 6.20
N LEU A 214 0.17 10.10 6.58
CA LEU A 214 -1.02 10.20 5.75
C LEU A 214 -2.11 10.95 6.52
N HIS A 215 -2.78 11.85 5.82
CA HIS A 215 -4.05 12.45 6.21
C HIS A 215 -5.07 12.23 5.08
N ASP A 216 -6.24 11.68 5.41
CA ASP A 216 -7.31 11.37 4.45
C ASP A 216 -8.65 11.84 5.02
N GLU A 217 -9.37 12.64 4.27
CA GLU A 217 -10.73 13.07 4.60
C GLU A 217 -11.68 12.66 3.48
N ARG A 218 -12.79 12.00 3.83
CA ARG A 218 -13.86 11.59 2.92
C ARG A 218 -15.19 12.08 3.43
N LYS A 219 -16.03 12.59 2.55
CA LYS A 219 -17.40 13.04 2.86
C LYS A 219 -18.33 12.59 1.77
N GLY A 220 -19.36 11.85 2.13
CA GLY A 220 -20.37 11.30 1.21
C GLY A 220 -21.78 11.42 1.77
N GLY A 221 -22.72 10.78 1.12
CA GLY A 221 -24.11 10.75 1.49
C GLY A 221 -25.00 11.48 0.49
N GLN A 222 -26.05 12.13 0.95
CA GLN A 222 -27.01 12.84 0.09
C GLN A 222 -26.37 14.06 -0.58
N SER A 223 -26.70 14.25 -1.86
CA SER A 223 -26.30 15.43 -2.64
C SER A 223 -27.09 16.65 -2.17
N LEU A 224 -26.37 17.74 -1.89
CA LEU A 224 -27.01 19.01 -1.51
C LEU A 224 -27.80 19.67 -2.65
N LYS A 225 -27.62 19.23 -3.89
CA LYS A 225 -28.34 19.76 -5.06
C LYS A 225 -29.83 19.40 -5.06
N HIS A 226 -30.17 18.26 -4.46
CA HIS A 226 -31.54 17.71 -4.42
C HIS A 226 -32.19 17.79 -3.04
N THR A 227 -31.51 18.38 -2.05
CA THR A 227 -32.06 18.50 -0.69
C THR A 227 -33.10 19.60 -0.68
N ASN A 228 -34.39 19.25 -0.52
CA ASN A 228 -35.45 20.23 -0.25
C ASN A 228 -35.16 20.88 1.11
N THR A 229 -34.91 22.17 1.11
CA THR A 229 -34.66 22.97 2.32
C THR A 229 -35.86 23.04 3.27
N ASP A 230 -37.04 22.57 2.84
CA ASP A 230 -38.27 22.56 3.63
C ASP A 230 -38.49 21.28 4.46
N SER A 231 -37.62 20.26 4.32
CA SER A 231 -37.72 19.07 5.16
C SER A 231 -36.99 19.29 6.50
N ALA A 232 -37.70 19.03 7.61
CA ALA A 232 -37.14 19.13 8.96
C ALA A 232 -36.09 18.03 9.26
N GLU A 233 -35.86 17.13 8.33
CA GLU A 233 -34.87 16.03 8.47
C GLU A 233 -33.50 16.45 7.91
N LEU A 234 -32.47 16.23 8.72
CA LEU A 234 -31.09 16.45 8.28
C LEU A 234 -30.75 15.43 7.20
N PRO A 235 -30.10 15.83 6.09
CA PRO A 235 -29.69 14.91 5.05
C PRO A 235 -28.69 13.90 5.59
N TYR A 236 -28.83 12.63 5.15
CA TYR A 236 -27.87 11.60 5.48
C TYR A 236 -26.47 11.96 4.98
N SER A 237 -25.50 11.95 5.86
CA SER A 237 -24.11 12.26 5.51
C SER A 237 -23.15 11.26 6.15
N THR A 238 -22.06 10.99 5.46
CA THR A 238 -20.94 10.23 5.97
C THR A 238 -19.68 11.09 5.99
N SER A 239 -18.86 10.90 7.03
CA SER A 239 -17.56 11.55 7.14
C SER A 239 -16.56 10.57 7.72
N VAL A 240 -15.45 10.39 7.04
CA VAL A 240 -14.32 9.57 7.49
C VAL A 240 -13.07 10.44 7.47
N LYS A 241 -12.44 10.60 8.61
CA LYS A 241 -11.22 11.38 8.75
C LYS A 241 -10.15 10.51 9.40
N THR A 242 -9.05 10.30 8.67
CA THR A 242 -7.97 9.40 9.07
C THR A 242 -6.64 10.13 9.15
N ASN A 243 -5.90 9.86 10.22
CA ASN A 243 -4.49 10.15 10.32
C ASN A 243 -3.72 8.84 10.51
N ARG A 244 -2.66 8.64 9.75
CA ARG A 244 -1.84 7.44 9.85
C ARG A 244 -0.37 7.78 9.77
N TYR A 245 0.41 7.24 10.71
CA TYR A 245 1.84 7.37 10.79
C TYR A 245 2.47 5.99 10.77
N GLU A 246 3.53 5.82 9.99
CA GLU A 246 4.20 4.53 9.82
C GLU A 246 5.70 4.71 9.85
N MET A 247 6.38 3.73 10.45
CA MET A 247 7.83 3.59 10.39
C MET A 247 8.16 2.13 10.10
N GLN A 248 9.06 1.92 9.15
CA GLN A 248 9.57 0.60 8.79
C GLN A 248 11.08 0.63 8.73
N TRP A 249 11.72 -0.32 9.38
CA TRP A 249 13.18 -0.45 9.37
C TRP A 249 13.58 -1.88 9.11
N LYS A 250 14.39 -2.06 8.05
CA LYS A 250 14.91 -3.36 7.63
C LYS A 250 16.42 -3.33 7.65
N ASN A 251 17.03 -4.36 8.24
CA ASN A 251 18.47 -4.55 8.28
C ASN A 251 18.79 -5.96 7.84
N GLY A 252 19.77 -6.09 6.96
CA GLY A 252 20.33 -7.37 6.52
C GLY A 252 21.84 -7.37 6.71
N PHE A 253 22.37 -8.42 7.35
CA PHE A 253 23.79 -8.61 7.56
C PHE A 253 24.23 -9.91 6.90
N THR A 254 25.21 -9.83 6.00
CA THR A 254 25.86 -10.99 5.42
C THR A 254 27.00 -11.44 6.34
N LEU A 255 26.86 -12.63 6.91
CA LEU A 255 27.83 -13.24 7.82
C LEU A 255 28.92 -14.02 7.06
N ASN A 256 28.49 -14.79 6.04
CA ASN A 256 29.37 -15.54 5.17
C ASN A 256 28.84 -15.50 3.73
N SER A 257 29.63 -14.96 2.81
CA SER A 257 29.29 -14.85 1.40
C SER A 257 29.30 -16.17 0.65
N ASP A 258 30.19 -17.11 1.05
CA ASP A 258 30.37 -18.38 0.35
C ASP A 258 29.15 -19.30 0.49
N HIS A 259 28.46 -19.19 1.62
CA HIS A 259 27.24 -19.94 1.93
C HIS A 259 26.00 -19.09 1.94
N ASN A 260 26.02 -17.86 1.39
CA ASN A 260 24.93 -16.90 1.46
C ASN A 260 24.32 -16.75 2.87
N THR A 261 25.17 -16.93 3.91
CA THR A 261 24.71 -16.88 5.30
C THR A 261 24.40 -15.44 5.69
N SER A 262 23.17 -15.20 6.08
CA SER A 262 22.69 -13.86 6.43
C SER A 262 21.74 -13.87 7.61
N VAL A 263 21.66 -12.71 8.27
CA VAL A 263 20.65 -12.40 9.29
C VAL A 263 19.91 -11.16 8.86
N ALA A 264 18.58 -11.19 8.92
CA ALA A 264 17.73 -10.04 8.64
C ALA A 264 16.85 -9.72 9.84
N LEU A 265 16.81 -8.43 10.21
CA LEU A 265 15.90 -7.88 11.19
C LEU A 265 14.96 -6.90 10.48
N MET A 266 13.65 -7.16 10.57
CA MET A 266 12.61 -6.30 10.03
C MET A 266 11.71 -5.82 11.15
N MET A 267 11.45 -4.52 11.20
CA MET A 267 10.57 -3.90 12.20
C MET A 267 9.61 -2.95 11.50
N HIS A 268 8.38 -2.90 11.99
CA HIS A 268 7.35 -1.96 11.55
C HIS A 268 6.55 -1.50 12.76
N GLY A 269 6.21 -0.20 12.76
CA GLY A 269 5.27 0.40 13.67
C GLY A 269 4.28 1.26 12.91
N SER A 270 3.01 1.21 13.28
CA SER A 270 2.01 2.13 12.76
C SER A 270 1.05 2.62 13.85
N TRP A 271 0.62 3.86 13.68
CA TRP A 271 -0.47 4.46 14.41
C TRP A 271 -1.52 4.93 13.42
N HIS A 272 -2.72 4.41 13.52
CA HIS A 272 -3.86 4.75 12.71
C HIS A 272 -4.98 5.27 13.61
N ASP A 273 -5.43 6.47 13.33
CA ASP A 273 -6.48 7.15 14.08
C ASP A 273 -7.57 7.59 13.10
N ALA A 274 -8.80 7.16 13.33
CA ALA A 274 -9.90 7.45 12.43
C ALA A 274 -11.15 7.88 13.21
N ASP A 275 -11.66 9.07 12.85
CA ASP A 275 -12.94 9.60 13.30
C ASP A 275 -13.97 9.38 12.19
N ASN A 276 -15.01 8.59 12.47
CA ASN A 276 -15.99 8.21 11.47
C ASN A 276 -17.40 8.60 11.91
N ILE A 277 -18.18 9.15 10.99
CA ILE A 277 -19.59 9.49 11.16
C ILE A 277 -20.39 8.86 10.03
N PHE A 278 -21.44 8.12 10.35
CA PHE A 278 -22.34 7.47 9.42
C PHE A 278 -23.78 7.85 9.80
N GLY A 279 -24.29 8.93 9.23
CA GLY A 279 -25.56 9.52 9.64
C GLY A 279 -25.51 10.02 11.09
N MET A 280 -26.24 9.38 11.99
CA MET A 280 -26.26 9.71 13.42
C MET A 280 -25.28 8.86 14.26
N THR A 281 -24.65 7.87 13.65
CA THR A 281 -23.72 6.97 14.34
C THR A 281 -22.29 7.47 14.24
N ARG A 282 -21.62 7.55 15.35
CA ARG A 282 -20.19 7.87 15.43
C ARG A 282 -19.38 6.63 15.80
N TYR A 283 -18.31 6.38 15.07
CA TYR A 283 -17.34 5.31 15.33
C TYR A 283 -15.93 5.86 15.25
N ASP A 284 -15.26 6.00 16.38
CA ASP A 284 -13.89 6.45 16.47
C ASP A 284 -12.99 5.25 16.78
N VAL A 285 -11.87 5.13 16.11
CA VAL A 285 -10.93 4.03 16.32
C VAL A 285 -9.48 4.50 16.26
N THR A 286 -8.72 4.10 17.26
CA THR A 286 -7.25 4.19 17.26
C THR A 286 -6.66 2.79 17.25
N GLN A 287 -5.92 2.45 16.21
CA GLN A 287 -5.14 1.22 16.11
C GLN A 287 -3.65 1.54 16.18
N LYS A 288 -2.93 0.82 17.08
CA LYS A 288 -1.46 0.82 17.10
C LYS A 288 -0.98 -0.58 16.79
N ASN A 289 -0.11 -0.71 15.79
CA ASN A 289 0.50 -1.98 15.42
C ASN A 289 2.01 -1.92 15.59
N GLY A 290 2.58 -2.99 16.12
CA GLY A 290 4.01 -3.22 16.22
C GLY A 290 4.36 -4.60 15.66
N TYR A 291 5.29 -4.64 14.73
CA TYR A 291 5.80 -5.88 14.11
C TYR A 291 7.31 -5.95 14.20
N ALA A 292 7.84 -7.11 14.54
CA ALA A 292 9.27 -7.42 14.49
C ALA A 292 9.48 -8.83 13.97
N GLN A 293 10.47 -9.01 13.11
CA GLN A 293 10.87 -10.31 12.56
C GLN A 293 12.39 -10.42 12.53
N LEU A 294 12.91 -11.52 13.04
CA LEU A 294 14.31 -11.91 12.90
C LEU A 294 14.37 -13.17 12.04
N MET A 295 15.20 -13.15 11.02
CA MET A 295 15.40 -14.27 10.09
C MET A 295 16.90 -14.59 9.97
N PHE A 296 17.21 -15.88 9.94
CA PHE A 296 18.51 -16.42 9.59
C PHE A 296 18.34 -17.29 8.35
N GLU A 297 19.20 -17.10 7.35
CA GLU A 297 19.26 -17.91 6.12
C GLU A 297 20.67 -18.35 5.84
N THR A 298 20.82 -19.59 5.37
CA THR A 298 22.10 -20.12 4.93
C THR A 298 21.92 -21.22 3.89
N ASP A 299 22.82 -21.29 2.91
CA ASP A 299 22.92 -22.39 1.97
C ASP A 299 23.80 -23.47 2.57
N ILE A 300 23.26 -24.67 2.73
CA ILE A 300 24.06 -25.85 3.14
C ILE A 300 24.88 -26.34 1.96
N ASN A 301 24.30 -26.34 0.77
CA ASN A 301 24.92 -26.69 -0.51
C ASN A 301 24.09 -26.03 -1.66
N GLU A 302 24.53 -26.24 -2.89
CA GLU A 302 23.89 -25.66 -4.09
C GLU A 302 22.39 -25.99 -4.27
N HIS A 303 21.89 -27.03 -3.59
CA HIS A 303 20.50 -27.50 -3.73
C HIS A 303 19.67 -27.33 -2.46
N ASN A 304 20.28 -27.04 -1.32
CA ASN A 304 19.60 -26.99 -0.03
C ASN A 304 19.88 -25.67 0.70
N ASN A 305 18.80 -24.93 0.95
CA ASN A 305 18.79 -23.72 1.76
C ASN A 305 18.00 -23.96 3.05
N ILE A 306 18.49 -23.44 4.16
CA ILE A 306 17.77 -23.40 5.44
C ILE A 306 17.44 -21.94 5.77
N SER A 307 16.19 -21.71 6.11
CA SER A 307 15.70 -20.42 6.62
C SER A 307 14.95 -20.66 7.93
N VAL A 308 15.40 -19.98 8.99
CA VAL A 308 14.77 -20.04 10.33
C VAL A 308 14.50 -18.62 10.77
N GLY A 309 13.30 -18.40 11.33
CA GLY A 309 12.92 -17.07 11.79
C GLY A 309 11.88 -17.10 12.91
N ALA A 310 11.78 -15.97 13.59
CA ALA A 310 10.72 -15.69 14.56
C ALA A 310 10.14 -14.31 14.26
N SER A 311 8.82 -14.19 14.40
CA SER A 311 8.13 -12.91 14.24
C SER A 311 7.15 -12.68 15.41
N LEU A 312 7.00 -11.41 15.75
CA LEU A 312 6.02 -10.92 16.71
C LEU A 312 5.18 -9.86 16.02
N ASN A 313 3.87 -9.97 16.15
CA ASN A 313 2.92 -8.96 15.70
C ASN A 313 1.98 -8.64 16.86
N HIS A 314 1.88 -7.37 17.21
CA HIS A 314 1.04 -6.88 18.30
C HIS A 314 0.15 -5.75 17.82
N ASP A 315 -1.15 -5.89 18.03
CA ASP A 315 -2.15 -4.87 17.75
C ASP A 315 -2.82 -4.42 19.05
N TYR A 316 -2.99 -3.12 19.18
CA TYR A 316 -3.80 -2.48 20.21
C TYR A 316 -4.91 -1.67 19.54
N TYR A 317 -6.14 -1.80 20.02
CA TYR A 317 -7.31 -1.05 19.57
C TYR A 317 -7.95 -0.30 20.73
N ASP A 318 -8.30 0.96 20.50
CA ASP A 318 -9.24 1.75 21.30
C ASP A 318 -10.39 2.15 20.38
N GLU A 319 -11.56 1.61 20.63
CA GLU A 319 -12.75 1.78 19.80
C GLU A 319 -13.88 2.39 20.61
N ARG A 320 -14.55 3.39 20.03
CA ARG A 320 -15.70 4.06 20.63
C ARG A 320 -16.84 4.11 19.62
N PHE A 321 -17.97 3.61 20.06
CA PHE A 321 -19.19 3.55 19.27
C PHE A 321 -20.30 4.28 20.00
N ASN A 322 -20.89 5.33 19.36
CA ASN A 322 -21.92 6.18 19.95
C ASN A 322 -23.08 6.36 18.96
#